data_01500afa2154855365f6f2c8f76bae67
#
_entry.id   01500afa2154855365f6f2c8f76bae67
#
_cell.length_a   1.000
_cell.length_b   1.000
_cell.length_c   1.000
_cell.angle_alpha   90.00
_cell.angle_beta   90.00
_cell.angle_gamma   90.00
#
_symmetry.space_group_name_H-M   'P 1'
#
loop_
_entity.id
_entity.type
_entity.pdbx_description
1 polymer ?
#
loop_
_entity_poly.entity_id
_entity_poly.type
_entity_poly.pdbx_seq_one_letter_code
_entity_poly.pdbx_strand_id
1 'polypeptide(L)'
;TYVYELPFGKGKWLSSGNRVVDYIVGGWQLSGTVIWQSGRPFTVYSGINTLSNVVQSTADCSGCTRDMGSLVLESGRNFWFDSTDRALFTAPAPGTIGNTGRNFFLAPRYFQTDASLSKSFGITERVKFAVRVDARNLTNNPSFDNPTAVITSTIFGRINDSVTNNARRIQISGKISF
;
A
#
# COMPACT_ATOMS: atom_id res chain seq x y z
N THR A 1 10.29 9.22 5.43
CA THR A 1 10.83 8.70 6.71
C THR A 1 10.97 9.84 7.68
N TYR A 2 10.64 9.61 8.92
CA TYR A 2 10.76 10.61 9.99
C TYR A 2 11.33 9.98 11.26
N VAL A 3 12.02 10.83 12.05
CA VAL A 3 12.47 10.53 13.40
C VAL A 3 12.21 11.77 14.23
N TYR A 4 11.50 11.61 15.34
CA TYR A 4 11.10 12.71 16.21
C TYR A 4 11.22 12.31 17.68
N GLU A 5 11.97 13.12 18.45
CA GLU A 5 12.00 12.99 19.90
C GLU A 5 10.76 13.67 20.50
N LEU A 6 9.99 12.94 21.29
CA LEU A 6 8.80 13.50 21.91
C LEU A 6 9.19 14.63 22.90
N PRO A 7 8.42 15.72 22.94
CA PRO A 7 8.73 16.91 23.72
C PRO A 7 8.38 16.78 25.20
N PHE A 8 8.45 15.56 25.75
CA PHE A 8 8.13 15.26 27.14
C PHE A 8 9.38 15.05 27.97
N GLY A 9 9.30 15.39 29.29
CA GLY A 9 10.31 15.09 30.30
C GLY A 9 11.22 16.25 30.65
N LYS A 10 12.20 16.00 31.51
CA LYS A 10 13.09 17.00 32.08
C LYS A 10 13.82 17.80 31.00
N GLY A 11 13.71 19.14 31.06
CA GLY A 11 14.35 20.03 30.10
C GLY A 11 13.67 20.13 28.74
N LYS A 12 12.50 19.51 28.56
CA LYS A 12 11.65 19.61 27.39
C LYS A 12 10.43 20.52 27.66
N TRP A 13 9.75 20.92 26.62
CA TRP A 13 8.61 21.85 26.70
C TRP A 13 7.46 21.35 27.62
N LEU A 14 7.23 20.03 27.66
CA LEU A 14 6.22 19.40 28.50
C LEU A 14 6.91 18.62 29.65
N SER A 15 7.38 19.34 30.68
CA SER A 15 7.88 18.75 31.92
C SER A 15 6.78 18.79 32.99
N SER A 16 6.61 17.67 33.72
CA SER A 16 5.63 17.57 34.81
C SER A 16 6.11 18.21 36.12
N GLY A 17 7.40 18.55 36.20
CA GLY A 17 8.05 18.99 37.45
C GLY A 17 8.32 17.85 38.45
N ASN A 18 7.79 16.65 38.20
CA ASN A 18 8.07 15.45 38.99
C ASN A 18 9.12 14.60 38.33
N ARG A 19 10.25 14.38 39.02
CA ARG A 19 11.42 13.67 38.48
C ARG A 19 11.12 12.24 38.03
N VAL A 20 10.23 11.52 38.73
CA VAL A 20 9.86 10.14 38.40
C VAL A 20 8.97 10.13 37.16
N VAL A 21 7.98 11.02 37.10
CA VAL A 21 7.09 11.15 35.94
C VAL A 21 7.89 11.54 34.71
N ASP A 22 8.72 12.55 34.81
CA ASP A 22 9.59 13.02 33.70
C ASP A 22 10.56 11.91 33.22
N TYR A 23 11.03 11.04 34.12
CA TYR A 23 11.85 9.89 33.76
C TYR A 23 11.07 8.84 32.98
N ILE A 24 9.80 8.60 33.33
CA ILE A 24 8.94 7.62 32.63
C ILE A 24 8.43 8.17 31.29
N VAL A 25 7.98 9.43 31.26
CA VAL A 25 7.31 10.03 30.09
C VAL A 25 8.29 10.63 29.09
N GLY A 26 9.47 11.07 29.56
CA GLY A 26 10.48 11.70 28.73
C GLY A 26 11.38 10.72 27.98
N GLY A 27 12.09 11.23 26.97
CA GLY A 27 13.09 10.47 26.21
C GLY A 27 12.53 9.39 25.27
N TRP A 28 11.24 9.47 24.92
CA TRP A 28 10.67 8.65 23.88
C TRP A 28 11.00 9.21 22.49
N GLN A 29 11.33 8.30 21.59
CA GLN A 29 11.61 8.59 20.19
C GLN A 29 10.56 7.90 19.31
N LEU A 30 9.86 8.67 18.50
CA LEU A 30 8.97 8.20 17.45
C LEU A 30 9.73 8.24 16.12
N SER A 31 9.71 7.13 15.42
CA SER A 31 10.25 7.03 14.05
C SER A 31 9.29 6.27 13.15
N GLY A 32 9.41 6.47 11.85
CA GLY A 32 8.57 5.72 10.93
C GLY A 32 8.78 6.09 9.47
N THR A 33 8.01 5.41 8.63
CA THR A 33 8.01 5.61 7.19
C THR A 33 6.58 5.68 6.69
N VAL A 34 6.29 6.67 5.87
CA VAL A 34 5.04 6.77 5.11
C VAL A 34 5.39 6.58 3.64
N ILE A 35 4.74 5.62 3.01
CA ILE A 35 4.86 5.34 1.58
C ILE A 35 3.50 5.61 0.95
N TRP A 36 3.49 6.53 0.01
CA TRP A 36 2.34 6.82 -0.83
C TRP A 36 2.79 6.82 -2.28
N GLN A 37 2.17 5.96 -3.08
CA GLN A 37 2.49 5.79 -4.49
C GLN A 37 1.20 5.79 -5.31
N SER A 38 1.25 6.37 -6.50
CA SER A 38 0.20 6.19 -7.52
C SER A 38 0.12 4.72 -7.92
N GLY A 39 -1.02 4.32 -8.46
CA GLY A 39 -1.19 2.98 -9.01
C GLY A 39 -0.14 2.65 -10.08
N ARG A 40 0.25 1.39 -10.15
CA ARG A 40 1.17 0.90 -11.18
C ARG A 40 0.46 0.93 -12.52
N PRO A 41 1.12 1.37 -13.59
CA PRO A 41 0.54 1.28 -14.92
C PRO A 41 0.42 -0.19 -15.35
N PHE A 42 -0.70 -0.52 -16.01
CA PHE A 42 -0.94 -1.86 -16.56
C PHE A 42 -1.62 -1.80 -17.92
N THR A 43 -1.54 -2.92 -18.64
CA THR A 43 -2.10 -3.08 -19.99
C THR A 43 -3.30 -4.00 -19.93
N VAL A 44 -4.38 -3.64 -20.62
CA VAL A 44 -5.52 -4.54 -20.84
C VAL A 44 -5.35 -5.24 -22.17
N TYR A 45 -5.40 -6.58 -22.14
CA TYR A 45 -5.23 -7.44 -23.29
C TYR A 45 -6.57 -8.01 -23.76
N SER A 46 -6.68 -8.20 -25.07
CA SER A 46 -7.88 -8.77 -25.68
C SER A 46 -8.08 -10.27 -25.38
N GLY A 47 -7.02 -10.98 -25.00
CA GLY A 47 -7.05 -12.43 -24.83
C GLY A 47 -6.87 -13.21 -26.13
N ILE A 48 -6.75 -12.52 -27.27
CA ILE A 48 -6.56 -13.12 -28.60
C ILE A 48 -5.40 -12.48 -29.34
N ASN A 49 -4.87 -13.19 -30.32
CA ASN A 49 -3.77 -12.76 -31.18
C ASN A 49 -4.34 -12.30 -32.52
N THR A 50 -4.62 -11.01 -32.66
CA THR A 50 -5.26 -10.47 -33.87
C THR A 50 -4.29 -10.07 -34.97
N LEU A 51 -3.09 -9.62 -34.60
CA LEU A 51 -2.06 -9.16 -35.53
C LEU A 51 -0.91 -10.15 -35.72
N SER A 52 -0.59 -10.93 -34.69
CA SER A 52 0.55 -11.85 -34.64
C SER A 52 0.16 -13.12 -33.90
N ASN A 53 0.68 -14.26 -34.33
CA ASN A 53 0.45 -15.52 -33.64
C ASN A 53 1.26 -15.69 -32.33
N VAL A 54 2.10 -14.72 -32.00
CA VAL A 54 3.04 -14.81 -30.89
C VAL A 54 2.68 -13.86 -29.73
N VAL A 55 2.10 -12.68 -30.05
CA VAL A 55 1.82 -11.64 -29.05
C VAL A 55 0.34 -11.37 -28.98
N GLN A 56 -0.18 -11.41 -27.75
CA GLN A 56 -1.56 -11.05 -27.45
C GLN A 56 -1.79 -9.55 -27.75
N SER A 57 -2.86 -9.25 -28.46
CA SER A 57 -3.23 -7.86 -28.80
C SER A 57 -3.80 -7.16 -27.57
N THR A 58 -3.58 -5.84 -27.50
CA THR A 58 -4.29 -4.99 -26.53
C THR A 58 -5.77 -4.94 -26.86
N ALA A 59 -6.60 -4.61 -25.89
CA ALA A 59 -8.03 -4.48 -26.09
C ALA A 59 -8.39 -3.16 -26.77
N ASP A 60 -9.51 -3.15 -27.49
CA ASP A 60 -10.22 -1.93 -27.82
C ASP A 60 -11.03 -1.44 -26.61
N CYS A 61 -11.15 -0.14 -26.46
CA CYS A 61 -12.01 0.47 -25.47
C CYS A 61 -12.67 1.73 -26.00
N SER A 62 -13.95 1.85 -25.83
CA SER A 62 -14.72 3.01 -26.25
C SER A 62 -14.82 4.04 -25.14
N GLY A 63 -14.13 5.18 -25.31
CA GLY A 63 -14.18 6.30 -24.35
C GLY A 63 -13.37 6.11 -23.07
N CYS A 64 -12.47 5.14 -23.02
CA CYS A 64 -11.63 4.90 -21.84
C CYS A 64 -10.62 6.03 -21.62
N THR A 65 -10.45 6.37 -20.36
CA THR A 65 -9.41 7.28 -19.88
C THR A 65 -8.37 6.55 -19.05
N ARG A 66 -7.18 7.15 -18.91
CA ARG A 66 -6.08 6.56 -18.13
C ARG A 66 -6.44 6.33 -16.67
N ASP A 67 -7.24 7.23 -16.10
CA ASP A 67 -7.64 7.24 -14.69
C ASP A 67 -8.95 6.48 -14.44
N MET A 68 -9.44 5.78 -15.46
CA MET A 68 -10.61 4.94 -15.36
C MET A 68 -10.34 3.79 -14.39
N GLY A 69 -11.33 3.48 -13.61
CA GLY A 69 -11.30 2.42 -12.61
C GLY A 69 -11.36 2.96 -11.18
N SER A 70 -12.12 2.28 -10.38
CA SER A 70 -12.27 2.50 -8.95
C SER A 70 -12.49 1.19 -8.22
N LEU A 71 -12.18 1.14 -6.94
CA LEU A 71 -12.43 -0.06 -6.14
C LEU A 71 -13.93 -0.22 -5.89
N VAL A 72 -14.53 -1.21 -6.49
CA VAL A 72 -15.96 -1.53 -6.36
C VAL A 72 -16.13 -2.94 -5.81
N LEU A 73 -17.08 -3.12 -4.89
CA LEU A 73 -17.45 -4.42 -4.35
C LEU A 73 -18.66 -4.95 -5.11
N GLU A 74 -18.45 -5.97 -5.95
CA GLU A 74 -19.53 -6.67 -6.67
C GLU A 74 -19.60 -8.13 -6.22
N SER A 75 -20.77 -8.56 -5.78
CA SER A 75 -21.02 -9.96 -5.33
C SER A 75 -19.98 -10.44 -4.29
N GLY A 76 -19.57 -9.57 -3.36
CA GLY A 76 -18.59 -9.89 -2.34
C GLY A 76 -17.14 -9.98 -2.82
N ARG A 77 -16.82 -9.47 -4.01
CA ARG A 77 -15.47 -9.47 -4.59
C ARG A 77 -15.07 -8.08 -5.05
N ASN A 78 -13.79 -7.76 -4.93
CA ASN A 78 -13.25 -6.48 -5.33
C ASN A 78 -12.98 -6.46 -6.85
N PHE A 79 -13.51 -5.43 -7.51
CA PHE A 79 -13.23 -5.14 -8.91
C PHE A 79 -12.61 -3.73 -9.02
N TRP A 80 -11.75 -3.56 -10.02
CA TRP A 80 -11.19 -2.26 -10.40
C TRP A 80 -12.02 -1.61 -11.51
N PHE A 81 -12.55 -2.44 -12.42
CA PHE A 81 -13.52 -2.04 -13.42
C PHE A 81 -14.88 -2.62 -13.02
N ASP A 82 -15.88 -1.76 -12.85
CA ASP A 82 -17.25 -2.20 -12.61
C ASP A 82 -17.87 -2.86 -13.85
N SER A 83 -19.09 -3.32 -13.75
CA SER A 83 -19.79 -3.97 -14.88
C SER A 83 -19.95 -3.04 -16.07
N THR A 84 -20.18 -1.76 -15.86
CA THR A 84 -20.33 -0.74 -16.90
C THR A 84 -19.00 -0.49 -17.60
N ASP A 85 -17.94 -0.32 -16.83
CA ASP A 85 -16.58 -0.15 -17.35
C ASP A 85 -16.16 -1.36 -18.18
N ARG A 86 -16.40 -2.57 -17.67
CA ARG A 86 -16.02 -3.80 -18.38
C ARG A 86 -16.73 -3.97 -19.74
N ALA A 87 -17.95 -3.44 -19.86
CA ALA A 87 -18.70 -3.47 -21.12
C ALA A 87 -18.11 -2.58 -22.24
N LEU A 88 -17.24 -1.64 -21.88
CA LEU A 88 -16.58 -0.74 -22.86
C LEU A 88 -15.44 -1.44 -23.60
N PHE A 89 -14.95 -2.57 -23.08
CA PHE A 89 -13.82 -3.29 -23.66
C PHE A 89 -14.27 -4.33 -24.68
N THR A 90 -13.64 -4.33 -25.83
CA THR A 90 -13.89 -5.28 -26.90
C THR A 90 -12.58 -5.83 -27.48
N ALA A 91 -12.69 -6.95 -28.20
CA ALA A 91 -11.54 -7.46 -28.93
C ALA A 91 -11.35 -6.64 -30.23
N PRO A 92 -10.12 -6.32 -30.61
CA PRO A 92 -9.84 -5.62 -31.88
C PRO A 92 -10.14 -6.53 -33.07
N ALA A 93 -10.39 -5.92 -34.24
CA ALA A 93 -10.61 -6.65 -35.48
C ALA A 93 -9.38 -7.48 -35.89
N PRO A 94 -9.56 -8.58 -36.62
CA PRO A 94 -8.44 -9.36 -37.18
C PRO A 94 -7.51 -8.47 -38.00
N GLY A 95 -6.20 -8.63 -37.82
CA GLY A 95 -5.19 -7.82 -38.48
C GLY A 95 -4.89 -6.45 -37.83
N THR A 96 -5.54 -6.15 -36.70
CA THR A 96 -5.33 -4.88 -35.97
C THR A 96 -4.90 -5.13 -34.53
N ILE A 97 -4.35 -4.10 -33.90
CA ILE A 97 -4.12 -4.05 -32.44
C ILE A 97 -5.17 -3.14 -31.81
N GLY A 98 -5.48 -3.36 -30.54
CA GLY A 98 -6.44 -2.52 -29.83
C GLY A 98 -5.98 -1.07 -29.68
N ASN A 99 -6.95 -0.19 -29.50
CA ASN A 99 -6.71 1.24 -29.32
C ASN A 99 -6.18 1.61 -27.91
N THR A 100 -6.24 0.68 -26.95
CA THR A 100 -5.59 0.87 -25.66
C THR A 100 -4.09 0.58 -25.79
N GLY A 101 -3.28 1.53 -25.37
CA GLY A 101 -1.82 1.38 -25.39
C GLY A 101 -1.28 0.47 -24.29
N ARG A 102 0.01 0.16 -24.37
CA ARG A 102 0.72 -0.50 -23.26
C ARG A 102 0.79 0.44 -22.06
N ASN A 103 0.58 -0.13 -20.87
CA ASN A 103 0.62 0.63 -19.62
C ASN A 103 -0.32 1.85 -19.61
N PHE A 104 -1.46 1.72 -20.28
CA PHE A 104 -2.40 2.82 -20.42
C PHE A 104 -3.17 3.10 -19.13
N PHE A 105 -3.62 2.06 -18.42
CA PHE A 105 -4.43 2.19 -17.22
C PHE A 105 -3.57 2.24 -15.97
N LEU A 106 -4.10 2.82 -14.89
CA LEU A 106 -3.50 2.83 -13.56
C LEU A 106 -4.24 1.89 -12.63
N ALA A 107 -3.49 1.08 -11.89
CA ALA A 107 -4.00 0.19 -10.86
C ALA A 107 -4.32 0.95 -9.55
N PRO A 108 -4.85 0.27 -8.52
CA PRO A 108 -5.04 0.87 -7.20
C PRO A 108 -3.78 1.51 -6.64
N ARG A 109 -3.95 2.58 -5.87
CA ARG A 109 -2.86 3.26 -5.16
C ARG A 109 -2.29 2.37 -4.07
N TYR A 110 -1.01 2.55 -3.78
CA TYR A 110 -0.36 1.94 -2.64
C TYR A 110 -0.19 2.95 -1.51
N PHE A 111 -0.61 2.58 -0.31
CA PHE A 111 -0.41 3.38 0.89
C PHE A 111 -0.01 2.48 2.06
N GLN A 112 1.10 2.81 2.71
CA GLN A 112 1.56 2.13 3.91
C GLN A 112 2.19 3.12 4.88
N THR A 113 1.87 2.96 6.16
CA THR A 113 2.46 3.74 7.24
C THR A 113 3.01 2.79 8.29
N ASP A 114 4.31 2.85 8.51
CA ASP A 114 5.00 2.10 9.57
C ASP A 114 5.48 3.09 10.64
N ALA A 115 5.35 2.73 11.90
CA ALA A 115 5.81 3.55 13.01
C ALA A 115 6.51 2.70 14.07
N SER A 116 7.46 3.31 14.76
CA SER A 116 8.19 2.72 15.87
C SER A 116 8.33 3.73 17.00
N LEU A 117 7.95 3.33 18.18
CA LEU A 117 8.12 4.11 19.41
C LEU A 117 9.15 3.41 20.28
N SER A 118 10.22 4.10 20.64
CA SER A 118 11.30 3.52 21.42
C SER A 118 11.76 4.44 22.55
N LYS A 119 12.24 3.80 23.62
CA LYS A 119 12.87 4.50 24.74
C LYS A 119 13.94 3.64 25.40
N SER A 120 15.01 4.27 25.84
CA SER A 120 16.07 3.63 26.62
C SER A 120 16.07 4.17 28.06
N PHE A 121 16.07 3.25 29.01
CA PHE A 121 16.16 3.50 30.44
C PHE A 121 17.58 3.16 30.91
N GLY A 122 18.29 4.11 31.51
CA GLY A 122 19.54 3.83 32.20
C GLY A 122 19.25 3.22 33.60
N ILE A 123 19.59 1.96 33.81
CA ILE A 123 19.43 1.29 35.11
C ILE A 123 20.65 1.60 35.99
N THR A 124 21.84 1.46 35.40
CA THR A 124 23.14 1.87 36.00
C THR A 124 23.97 2.56 34.94
N GLU A 125 25.16 3.01 35.29
CA GLU A 125 26.11 3.61 34.34
C GLU A 125 26.46 2.67 33.17
N ARG A 126 26.45 1.35 33.41
CA ARG A 126 26.82 0.33 32.43
C ARG A 126 25.60 -0.41 31.84
N VAL A 127 24.48 -0.49 32.59
CA VAL A 127 23.30 -1.28 32.20
C VAL A 127 22.19 -0.36 31.70
N LYS A 128 21.72 -0.62 30.48
CA LYS A 128 20.59 0.08 29.86
C LYS A 128 19.50 -0.92 29.46
N PHE A 129 18.25 -0.56 29.68
CA PHE A 129 17.09 -1.29 29.21
C PHE A 129 16.37 -0.46 28.14
N ALA A 130 16.25 -0.99 26.95
CA ALA A 130 15.53 -0.35 25.85
C ALA A 130 14.21 -1.08 25.57
N VAL A 131 13.13 -0.34 25.46
CA VAL A 131 11.82 -0.82 25.03
C VAL A 131 11.53 -0.22 23.66
N ARG A 132 10.97 -1.05 22.78
CA ARG A 132 10.57 -0.62 21.45
C ARG A 132 9.24 -1.27 21.06
N VAL A 133 8.34 -0.48 20.52
CA VAL A 133 7.05 -0.90 19.95
C VAL A 133 7.07 -0.56 18.48
N ASP A 134 7.03 -1.57 17.63
CA ASP A 134 6.96 -1.43 16.17
C ASP A 134 5.55 -1.74 15.69
N ALA A 135 4.97 -0.84 14.91
CA ALA A 135 3.70 -1.02 14.24
C ALA A 135 3.91 -0.97 12.73
N ARG A 136 3.73 -2.09 12.04
CA ARG A 136 3.68 -2.16 10.59
C ARG A 136 2.25 -2.01 10.11
N ASN A 137 2.08 -1.27 9.03
CA ASN A 137 0.77 -0.89 8.50
C ASN A 137 -0.13 -0.34 9.62
N LEU A 138 0.35 0.70 10.30
CA LEU A 138 -0.30 1.31 11.47
C LEU A 138 -1.76 1.67 11.20
N THR A 139 -2.06 2.17 10.01
CA THR A 139 -3.40 2.58 9.57
C THR A 139 -4.29 1.40 9.19
N ASN A 140 -3.73 0.18 9.11
CA ASN A 140 -4.41 -1.03 8.65
C ASN A 140 -5.11 -0.84 7.30
N ASN A 141 -4.45 -0.14 6.38
CA ASN A 141 -4.98 0.15 5.06
C ASN A 141 -4.56 -0.94 4.07
N PRO A 142 -5.49 -1.69 3.47
CA PRO A 142 -5.16 -2.68 2.45
C PRO A 142 -4.75 -1.98 1.15
N SER A 143 -3.65 -2.42 0.57
CA SER A 143 -3.20 -2.00 -0.76
C SER A 143 -3.29 -3.19 -1.71
N PHE A 144 -3.97 -3.01 -2.82
CA PHE A 144 -4.30 -4.09 -3.75
C PHE A 144 -3.31 -4.17 -4.90
N ASP A 145 -3.20 -5.35 -5.50
CA ASP A 145 -2.42 -5.60 -6.70
C ASP A 145 -3.20 -5.20 -7.97
N ASN A 146 -2.56 -5.38 -9.13
CA ASN A 146 -3.18 -5.11 -10.42
C ASN A 146 -4.43 -5.98 -10.62
N PRO A 147 -5.46 -5.45 -11.27
CA PRO A 147 -6.63 -6.25 -11.63
C PRO A 147 -6.29 -7.28 -12.73
N THR A 148 -7.11 -8.31 -12.85
CA THR A 148 -7.06 -9.23 -14.00
C THR A 148 -7.33 -8.45 -15.27
N ALA A 149 -6.35 -8.42 -16.17
CA ALA A 149 -6.30 -7.48 -17.29
C ALA A 149 -6.54 -8.13 -18.66
N VAL A 150 -7.16 -9.31 -18.72
CA VAL A 150 -7.51 -10.01 -19.98
C VAL A 150 -9.02 -10.04 -20.13
N ILE A 151 -9.55 -9.42 -21.19
CA ILE A 151 -11.01 -9.25 -21.36
C ILE A 151 -11.78 -10.56 -21.58
N THR A 152 -11.14 -11.61 -22.11
CA THR A 152 -11.74 -12.94 -22.26
C THR A 152 -11.81 -13.73 -20.95
N SER A 153 -11.18 -13.23 -19.90
CA SER A 153 -11.23 -13.86 -18.58
C SER A 153 -12.58 -13.64 -17.91
N THR A 154 -13.16 -14.69 -17.33
CA THR A 154 -14.41 -14.61 -16.55
C THR A 154 -14.31 -13.71 -15.31
N ILE A 155 -13.08 -13.38 -14.91
CA ILE A 155 -12.77 -12.50 -13.78
C ILE A 155 -12.11 -11.20 -14.23
N PHE A 156 -12.33 -10.78 -15.47
CA PHE A 156 -11.76 -9.51 -15.97
C PHE A 156 -12.13 -8.32 -15.07
N GLY A 157 -11.17 -7.48 -14.82
CA GLY A 157 -11.32 -6.31 -13.93
C GLY A 157 -11.30 -6.64 -12.44
N ARG A 158 -11.35 -7.94 -12.06
CA ARG A 158 -11.30 -8.35 -10.66
C ARG A 158 -9.91 -8.15 -10.08
N ILE A 159 -9.85 -7.58 -8.90
CA ILE A 159 -8.67 -7.62 -8.05
C ILE A 159 -8.69 -8.96 -7.33
N ASN A 160 -7.73 -9.82 -7.65
CA ASN A 160 -7.52 -11.02 -6.87
C ASN A 160 -7.25 -10.60 -5.43
N ASP A 161 -7.75 -11.39 -4.47
CA ASP A 161 -7.73 -11.07 -3.03
C ASP A 161 -6.30 -10.88 -2.44
N SER A 162 -5.29 -10.73 -3.30
CA SER A 162 -3.91 -10.45 -2.93
C SER A 162 -3.75 -8.98 -2.57
N VAL A 163 -3.57 -8.76 -1.29
CA VAL A 163 -3.17 -7.48 -0.75
C VAL A 163 -1.65 -7.39 -0.83
N THR A 164 -1.12 -6.33 -1.45
CA THR A 164 0.34 -6.16 -1.62
C THR A 164 1.06 -5.79 -0.33
N ASN A 165 0.31 -5.38 0.70
CA ASN A 165 0.82 -5.15 2.05
C ASN A 165 0.14 -6.09 3.05
N ASN A 166 0.84 -6.38 4.16
CA ASN A 166 0.29 -7.21 5.22
C ASN A 166 -0.72 -6.43 6.08
N ALA A 167 -1.61 -7.16 6.76
CA ALA A 167 -2.42 -6.60 7.83
C ALA A 167 -1.53 -5.95 8.91
N ARG A 168 -2.11 -5.05 9.70
CA ARG A 168 -1.40 -4.38 10.78
C ARG A 168 -0.78 -5.41 11.73
N ARG A 169 0.51 -5.23 12.00
CA ARG A 169 1.26 -6.01 12.99
C ARG A 169 1.85 -5.07 14.02
N ILE A 170 1.68 -5.41 15.29
CA ILE A 170 2.32 -4.71 16.41
C ILE A 170 3.27 -5.69 17.06
N GLN A 171 4.52 -5.26 17.24
CA GLN A 171 5.57 -6.02 17.92
C GLN A 171 6.13 -5.20 19.06
N ILE A 172 6.27 -5.81 20.24
CA ILE A 172 6.91 -5.20 21.40
C ILE A 172 8.22 -5.94 21.64
N SER A 173 9.31 -5.22 21.80
CA SER A 173 10.62 -5.78 22.07
C SER A 173 11.30 -5.06 23.24
N GLY A 174 12.05 -5.81 24.05
CA GLY A 174 12.90 -5.32 25.11
C GLY A 174 14.35 -5.76 24.88
N LYS A 175 15.31 -4.87 25.13
CA LYS A 175 16.74 -5.17 25.03
C LYS A 175 17.47 -4.68 26.27
N ILE A 176 18.26 -5.54 26.88
CA ILE A 176 19.20 -5.18 27.94
C ILE A 176 20.60 -5.12 27.32
N SER A 177 21.32 -4.07 27.63
CA SER A 177 22.72 -3.87 27.22
C SER A 177 23.55 -3.60 28.47
N PHE A 178 24.71 -4.21 28.57
CA PHE A 178 25.66 -4.11 29.68
C PHE A 178 27.09 -3.96 29.16
#